data_3a3792190c57840bef8dba1af082c2ab
#
_entry.id   3a3792190c57840bef8dba1af082c2ab
#
_cell.length_a   1.000
_cell.length_b   1.000
_cell.length_c   1.000
_cell.angle_alpha   90.00
_cell.angle_beta   90.00
_cell.angle_gamma   90.00
#
_symmetry.space_group_name_H-M   'P 1'
#
loop_
_entity.id
_entity.type
_entity.pdbx_description
1 polymer ?
#
loop_
_entity_poly.entity_id
_entity_poly.type
_entity_poly.pdbx_seq_one_letter_code
_entity_poly.pdbx_strand_id
1 'polypeptide(L)'
;MLKTLGAQIREFKKDSLLTPVFMILEVFMETIIPLMMASIIDQGVEAGNIHHIYVMGAWMVVAACFSLFCGVMGGKYGARASAGFARNLRKAMYENIQSFSFSNIDKFSTAGLVTRLTTDVTNLQNAYQMLLRMCVRAPISLICAMCMAFFISPRLASIYLVAVIILGIILAIITVRAHHYFMEVFPKYDDLNASVQENVSAIRVVKAYVREDYEKNKFRKASQNIYNMFVKAESILAFNNPVMQITVYSCILAISWVGAKMIVGGTLTTGELMSLLTYCMNIMMSLMMLSMVFVMLAMSVASAERICEVLNEKSDITNPENADKTVPDGSITFDHVTFRYSKTSAKPVLSDIDLSIKSGETIGIIGGTGSSKSSLVNLISRLYDVSEGRVLVGGKDVRSYDLDTLRNEVSVVLQNNVLFSGTIYENLRWGDAHATDEECRHACRLACADEFIERFPDGYNTYIEQGGTNVSGGQKQRLCIARALLKKPKILILDDSTSAVDTATDAKIRRAFLTEIPNTTKLIIAQRISSVQDADRIIVLDNGELNGFGTHEELLQTNAIYRDVYESQTGGGDFDEGGAA
;
A
#
# COMPACT_ATOMS: atom_id res chain seq x y z
N MET A 1 1.21 18.00 -0.20
CA MET A 1 0.14 17.11 -0.66
C MET A 1 -0.41 17.50 -2.04
N LEU A 2 -1.13 18.62 -2.23
CA LEU A 2 -1.74 19.00 -3.53
C LEU A 2 -0.74 19.11 -4.68
N LYS A 3 0.45 19.66 -4.45
CA LYS A 3 1.51 19.79 -5.46
C LYS A 3 2.03 18.40 -5.91
N THR A 4 2.24 17.49 -4.96
CA THR A 4 2.71 16.12 -5.24
C THR A 4 1.69 15.33 -6.04
N LEU A 5 0.40 15.38 -5.62
CA LEU A 5 -0.68 14.71 -6.32
C LEU A 5 -0.96 15.34 -7.69
N GLY A 6 -1.00 16.67 -7.77
CA GLY A 6 -1.20 17.39 -9.04
C GLY A 6 -0.13 17.11 -10.09
N ALA A 7 1.10 16.85 -9.65
CA ALA A 7 2.18 16.44 -10.56
C ALA A 7 1.89 15.10 -11.27
N GLN A 8 1.04 14.22 -10.70
CA GLN A 8 0.71 12.93 -11.28
C GLN A 8 -0.42 12.96 -12.34
N ILE A 9 -1.01 14.12 -12.59
CA ILE A 9 -1.97 14.31 -13.69
C ILE A 9 -1.28 14.12 -15.06
N ARG A 10 -0.01 14.55 -15.18
CA ARG A 10 0.87 14.37 -16.35
C ARG A 10 0.15 14.60 -17.70
N GLU A 11 0.03 13.55 -18.52
CA GLU A 11 -0.57 13.58 -19.86
C GLU A 11 -2.10 13.81 -19.88
N PHE A 12 -2.78 13.62 -18.74
CA PHE A 12 -4.25 13.78 -18.64
C PHE A 12 -4.72 15.21 -18.32
N LYS A 13 -3.83 16.21 -18.40
CA LYS A 13 -4.19 17.63 -18.17
C LYS A 13 -5.31 18.12 -19.08
N LYS A 14 -5.31 17.70 -20.37
CA LYS A 14 -6.36 18.07 -21.34
C LYS A 14 -7.71 17.49 -20.94
N ASP A 15 -7.76 16.21 -20.60
CA ASP A 15 -9.00 15.53 -20.18
C ASP A 15 -9.53 16.15 -18.87
N SER A 16 -8.63 16.49 -17.95
CA SER A 16 -8.96 17.15 -16.69
C SER A 16 -9.51 18.57 -16.87
N LEU A 17 -9.10 19.28 -17.90
CA LEU A 17 -9.61 20.62 -18.20
C LEU A 17 -10.91 20.56 -19.02
N LEU A 18 -11.04 19.62 -19.95
CA LEU A 18 -12.24 19.47 -20.78
C LEU A 18 -13.45 19.02 -19.95
N THR A 19 -13.26 18.21 -18.92
CA THR A 19 -14.36 17.74 -18.06
C THR A 19 -15.15 18.90 -17.45
N PRO A 20 -14.55 19.86 -16.71
CA PRO A 20 -15.24 21.03 -16.20
C PRO A 20 -15.92 21.85 -17.29
N VAL A 21 -15.28 22.03 -18.45
CA VAL A 21 -15.86 22.81 -19.56
C VAL A 21 -17.17 22.18 -20.05
N PHE A 22 -17.19 20.87 -20.27
CA PHE A 22 -18.43 20.20 -20.69
C PHE A 22 -19.49 20.20 -19.60
N MET A 23 -19.10 20.10 -18.32
CA MET A 23 -20.05 20.22 -17.20
C MET A 23 -20.68 21.61 -17.12
N ILE A 24 -19.91 22.67 -17.37
CA ILE A 24 -20.41 24.05 -17.43
C ILE A 24 -21.41 24.20 -18.58
N LEU A 25 -21.07 23.73 -19.79
CA LEU A 25 -21.95 23.80 -20.96
C LEU A 25 -23.25 23.02 -20.73
N GLU A 26 -23.18 21.85 -20.12
CA GLU A 26 -24.35 21.04 -19.74
C GLU A 26 -25.29 21.84 -18.85
N VAL A 27 -24.76 22.45 -17.77
CA VAL A 27 -25.53 23.25 -16.81
C VAL A 27 -26.18 24.45 -17.49
N PHE A 28 -25.48 25.14 -18.39
CA PHE A 28 -26.08 26.27 -19.13
C PHE A 28 -27.27 25.81 -19.97
N MET A 29 -27.19 24.70 -20.66
CA MET A 29 -28.30 24.17 -21.45
C MET A 29 -29.48 23.75 -20.55
N GLU A 30 -29.21 23.06 -19.46
CA GLU A 30 -30.24 22.68 -18.47
C GLU A 30 -30.95 23.90 -17.88
N THR A 31 -30.23 24.99 -17.67
CA THR A 31 -30.79 26.23 -17.10
C THR A 31 -31.68 26.99 -18.09
N ILE A 32 -31.46 26.85 -19.39
CA ILE A 32 -32.28 27.50 -20.42
C ILE A 32 -33.62 26.79 -20.64
N ILE A 33 -33.68 25.48 -20.46
CA ILE A 33 -34.89 24.66 -20.72
C ILE A 33 -36.14 25.17 -19.98
N PRO A 34 -36.12 25.53 -18.67
CA PRO A 34 -37.28 26.05 -17.97
C PRO A 34 -37.79 27.37 -18.56
N LEU A 35 -36.90 28.26 -19.06
CA LEU A 35 -37.33 29.49 -19.74
C LEU A 35 -38.05 29.24 -21.04
N MET A 36 -37.53 28.27 -21.84
CA MET A 36 -38.22 27.87 -23.08
C MET A 36 -39.59 27.29 -22.77
N MET A 37 -39.73 26.55 -21.67
CA MET A 37 -41.00 26.01 -21.21
C MET A 37 -41.96 27.14 -20.81
N ALA A 38 -41.46 28.18 -20.13
CA ALA A 38 -42.29 29.40 -19.84
C ALA A 38 -42.80 30.02 -21.12
N SER A 39 -41.94 30.20 -22.13
CA SER A 39 -42.35 30.78 -23.42
C SER A 39 -43.41 29.91 -24.14
N ILE A 40 -43.34 28.59 -24.04
CA ILE A 40 -44.37 27.69 -24.58
C ILE A 40 -45.72 27.93 -23.86
N ILE A 41 -45.72 28.09 -22.55
CA ILE A 41 -46.94 28.30 -21.78
C ILE A 41 -47.55 29.66 -22.12
N ASP A 42 -46.74 30.73 -22.01
CA ASP A 42 -47.25 32.10 -22.09
C ASP A 42 -47.60 32.51 -23.54
N GLN A 43 -46.71 32.23 -24.50
CA GLN A 43 -46.88 32.66 -25.90
C GLN A 43 -47.47 31.58 -26.81
N GLY A 44 -47.45 30.34 -26.35
CA GLY A 44 -48.03 29.21 -27.09
C GLY A 44 -49.41 28.83 -26.61
N VAL A 45 -49.52 28.39 -25.34
CA VAL A 45 -50.77 27.87 -24.80
C VAL A 45 -51.77 29.01 -24.48
N GLU A 46 -51.36 29.99 -23.70
CA GLU A 46 -52.24 31.10 -23.32
C GLU A 46 -52.60 31.99 -24.52
N ALA A 47 -51.70 32.23 -25.45
CA ALA A 47 -51.95 33.01 -26.68
C ALA A 47 -52.59 32.15 -27.81
N GLY A 48 -52.79 30.84 -27.63
CA GLY A 48 -53.36 29.95 -28.65
C GLY A 48 -52.49 29.74 -29.90
N ASN A 49 -51.19 30.00 -29.83
CA ASN A 49 -50.25 29.95 -30.95
C ASN A 49 -49.57 28.58 -31.07
N ILE A 50 -50.19 27.65 -31.79
CA ILE A 50 -49.69 26.28 -31.97
C ILE A 50 -48.34 26.29 -32.70
N HIS A 51 -48.08 27.20 -33.63
CA HIS A 51 -46.82 27.30 -34.35
C HIS A 51 -45.66 27.60 -33.39
N HIS A 52 -45.85 28.53 -32.44
CA HIS A 52 -44.86 28.83 -31.40
C HIS A 52 -44.52 27.63 -30.55
N ILE A 53 -45.52 26.79 -30.16
CA ILE A 53 -45.32 25.56 -29.42
C ILE A 53 -44.40 24.58 -30.18
N TYR A 54 -44.64 24.38 -31.49
CA TYR A 54 -43.80 23.47 -32.30
C TYR A 54 -42.36 24.00 -32.44
N VAL A 55 -42.18 25.27 -32.68
CA VAL A 55 -40.85 25.89 -32.85
C VAL A 55 -40.07 25.81 -31.54
N MET A 56 -40.66 26.25 -30.42
CA MET A 56 -39.97 26.20 -29.10
C MET A 56 -39.77 24.78 -28.62
N GLY A 57 -40.73 23.87 -28.87
CA GLY A 57 -40.55 22.45 -28.57
C GLY A 57 -39.38 21.83 -29.34
N ALA A 58 -39.22 22.15 -30.64
CA ALA A 58 -38.08 21.72 -31.43
C ALA A 58 -36.75 22.25 -30.84
N TRP A 59 -36.68 23.52 -30.44
CA TRP A 59 -35.51 24.10 -29.81
C TRP A 59 -35.20 23.45 -28.45
N MET A 60 -36.22 23.09 -27.65
CA MET A 60 -36.01 22.36 -26.39
C MET A 60 -35.40 20.99 -26.63
N VAL A 61 -35.84 20.27 -27.67
CA VAL A 61 -35.23 18.99 -28.05
C VAL A 61 -33.76 19.16 -28.46
N VAL A 62 -33.44 20.21 -29.25
CA VAL A 62 -32.05 20.51 -29.61
C VAL A 62 -31.22 20.83 -28.37
N ALA A 63 -31.72 21.65 -27.45
CA ALA A 63 -31.04 21.99 -26.20
C ALA A 63 -30.81 20.74 -25.34
N ALA A 64 -31.82 19.87 -25.21
CA ALA A 64 -31.71 18.61 -24.48
C ALA A 64 -30.68 17.63 -25.10
N CYS A 65 -30.67 17.51 -26.43
CA CYS A 65 -29.68 16.70 -27.14
C CYS A 65 -28.26 17.25 -26.97
N PHE A 66 -28.08 18.56 -26.99
CA PHE A 66 -26.79 19.20 -26.76
C PHE A 66 -26.33 19.01 -25.29
N SER A 67 -27.24 19.17 -24.32
CA SER A 67 -26.98 18.88 -22.91
C SER A 67 -26.53 17.44 -22.72
N LEU A 68 -27.27 16.49 -23.32
CA LEU A 68 -26.89 15.07 -23.29
C LEU A 68 -25.48 14.85 -23.87
N PHE A 69 -25.19 15.45 -25.01
CA PHE A 69 -23.85 15.37 -25.63
C PHE A 69 -22.77 15.88 -24.68
N CYS A 70 -22.97 17.05 -24.06
CA CYS A 70 -22.05 17.62 -23.10
C CYS A 70 -21.87 16.72 -21.86
N GLY A 71 -22.95 16.15 -21.32
CA GLY A 71 -22.91 15.22 -20.20
C GLY A 71 -22.12 13.93 -20.50
N VAL A 72 -22.36 13.36 -21.70
CA VAL A 72 -21.60 12.16 -22.16
C VAL A 72 -20.12 12.49 -22.33
N MET A 73 -19.78 13.64 -22.96
CA MET A 73 -18.38 14.04 -23.14
C MET A 73 -17.70 14.36 -21.81
N GLY A 74 -18.37 15.07 -20.91
CA GLY A 74 -17.88 15.32 -19.55
C GLY A 74 -17.67 14.02 -18.76
N GLY A 75 -18.57 13.04 -18.92
CA GLY A 75 -18.42 11.70 -18.36
C GLY A 75 -17.20 10.97 -18.90
N LYS A 76 -17.05 10.95 -20.24
CA LYS A 76 -15.93 10.29 -20.93
C LYS A 76 -14.57 10.87 -20.54
N TYR A 77 -14.41 12.19 -20.61
CA TYR A 77 -13.15 12.86 -20.25
C TYR A 77 -12.87 12.74 -18.75
N GLY A 78 -13.88 12.85 -17.89
CA GLY A 78 -13.75 12.67 -16.46
C GLY A 78 -13.30 11.28 -16.07
N ALA A 79 -13.85 10.24 -16.69
CA ALA A 79 -13.42 8.86 -16.47
C ALA A 79 -11.98 8.61 -16.95
N ARG A 80 -11.60 9.13 -18.14
CA ARG A 80 -10.22 9.03 -18.63
C ARG A 80 -9.22 9.77 -17.75
N ALA A 81 -9.55 10.97 -17.31
CA ALA A 81 -8.72 11.78 -16.41
C ALA A 81 -8.50 11.07 -15.07
N SER A 82 -9.57 10.58 -14.44
CA SER A 82 -9.48 9.95 -13.12
C SER A 82 -8.78 8.59 -13.16
N ALA A 83 -9.10 7.75 -14.15
CA ALA A 83 -8.43 6.45 -14.33
C ALA A 83 -6.94 6.63 -14.70
N GLY A 84 -6.63 7.61 -15.56
CA GLY A 84 -5.26 7.96 -15.92
C GLY A 84 -4.45 8.49 -14.74
N PHE A 85 -5.04 9.36 -13.94
CA PHE A 85 -4.45 9.85 -12.69
C PHE A 85 -4.13 8.69 -11.72
N ALA A 86 -5.08 7.77 -11.51
CA ALA A 86 -4.87 6.60 -10.66
C ALA A 86 -3.78 5.65 -11.19
N ARG A 87 -3.71 5.46 -12.52
CA ARG A 87 -2.63 4.70 -13.18
C ARG A 87 -1.27 5.32 -12.88
N ASN A 88 -1.14 6.63 -13.03
CA ASN A 88 0.11 7.34 -12.79
C ASN A 88 0.52 7.31 -11.31
N LEU A 89 -0.44 7.42 -10.39
CA LEU A 89 -0.20 7.26 -8.95
C LEU A 89 0.34 5.87 -8.63
N ARG A 90 -0.34 4.80 -9.10
CA ARG A 90 0.12 3.42 -8.87
C ARG A 90 1.53 3.20 -9.42
N LYS A 91 1.79 3.68 -10.64
CA LYS A 91 3.11 3.59 -11.27
C LYS A 91 4.17 4.29 -10.43
N ALA A 92 3.94 5.57 -10.07
CA ALA A 92 4.92 6.36 -9.31
C ALA A 92 5.17 5.78 -7.91
N MET A 93 4.12 5.32 -7.22
CA MET A 93 4.25 4.66 -5.92
C MET A 93 5.03 3.35 -6.03
N TYR A 94 4.70 2.51 -7.02
CA TYR A 94 5.38 1.24 -7.21
C TYR A 94 6.86 1.42 -7.55
N GLU A 95 7.19 2.34 -8.45
CA GLU A 95 8.58 2.68 -8.79
C GLU A 95 9.35 3.18 -7.55
N ASN A 96 8.71 4.01 -6.71
CA ASN A 96 9.33 4.50 -5.48
C ASN A 96 9.54 3.38 -4.45
N ILE A 97 8.55 2.49 -4.27
CA ILE A 97 8.68 1.33 -3.36
C ILE A 97 9.82 0.41 -3.80
N GLN A 98 10.04 0.21 -5.12
CA GLN A 98 11.17 -0.58 -5.62
C GLN A 98 12.54 0.05 -5.31
N SER A 99 12.59 1.36 -5.10
CA SER A 99 13.83 2.07 -4.73
C SER A 99 14.09 2.10 -3.21
N PHE A 100 13.17 1.63 -2.37
CA PHE A 100 13.29 1.66 -0.93
C PHE A 100 14.42 0.78 -0.41
N SER A 101 15.11 1.25 0.61
CA SER A 101 15.99 0.44 1.43
C SER A 101 15.19 -0.42 2.41
N PHE A 102 15.84 -1.34 3.09
CA PHE A 102 15.18 -2.18 4.10
C PHE A 102 14.64 -1.34 5.27
N SER A 103 15.35 -0.29 5.69
CA SER A 103 14.87 0.64 6.72
C SER A 103 13.57 1.35 6.33
N ASN A 104 13.42 1.74 5.04
CA ASN A 104 12.16 2.30 4.55
C ASN A 104 11.04 1.24 4.53
N ILE A 105 11.34 -0.02 4.13
CA ILE A 105 10.36 -1.11 4.12
C ILE A 105 9.91 -1.44 5.54
N ASP A 106 10.81 -1.44 6.52
CA ASP A 106 10.49 -1.69 7.93
C ASP A 106 9.55 -0.61 8.52
N LYS A 107 9.64 0.62 8.02
CA LYS A 107 8.73 1.72 8.39
C LYS A 107 7.29 1.46 7.93
N PHE A 108 7.11 0.79 6.80
CA PHE A 108 5.82 0.49 6.20
C PHE A 108 5.49 -1.01 6.33
N SER A 109 4.30 -1.34 6.82
CA SER A 109 3.86 -2.74 6.74
C SER A 109 3.53 -3.13 5.30
N THR A 110 3.85 -4.35 4.89
CA THR A 110 3.51 -4.87 3.55
C THR A 110 2.01 -4.75 3.24
N ALA A 111 1.15 -5.11 4.21
CA ALA A 111 -0.29 -4.96 4.08
C ALA A 111 -0.70 -3.49 3.89
N GLY A 112 -0.02 -2.56 4.60
CA GLY A 112 -0.23 -1.12 4.45
C GLY A 112 0.14 -0.60 3.07
N LEU A 113 1.25 -1.04 2.49
CA LEU A 113 1.65 -0.69 1.12
C LEU A 113 0.67 -1.22 0.07
N VAL A 114 0.20 -2.45 0.22
CA VAL A 114 -0.83 -3.03 -0.66
C VAL A 114 -2.12 -2.22 -0.59
N THR A 115 -2.60 -1.87 0.61
CA THR A 115 -3.81 -1.05 0.79
C THR A 115 -3.66 0.33 0.13
N ARG A 116 -2.48 0.96 0.22
CA ARG A 116 -2.19 2.26 -0.42
C ARG A 116 -2.22 2.16 -1.94
N LEU A 117 -1.65 1.09 -2.52
CA LEU A 117 -1.65 0.86 -3.98
C LEU A 117 -3.03 0.49 -4.55
N THR A 118 -3.92 -0.06 -3.74
CA THR A 118 -5.25 -0.55 -4.17
C THR A 118 -6.36 0.38 -3.70
N THR A 119 -6.74 0.29 -2.44
CA THR A 119 -7.92 0.97 -1.88
C THR A 119 -7.73 2.49 -1.84
N ASP A 120 -6.60 2.98 -1.31
CA ASP A 120 -6.37 4.42 -1.19
C ASP A 120 -6.30 5.11 -2.55
N VAL A 121 -5.64 4.50 -3.54
CA VAL A 121 -5.60 5.04 -4.90
C VAL A 121 -7.00 5.03 -5.53
N THR A 122 -7.83 4.01 -5.26
CA THR A 122 -9.22 3.97 -5.77
C THR A 122 -10.09 5.04 -5.12
N ASN A 123 -9.95 5.26 -3.81
CA ASN A 123 -10.62 6.35 -3.10
C ASN A 123 -10.25 7.71 -3.70
N LEU A 124 -8.96 7.93 -3.93
CA LEU A 124 -8.46 9.18 -4.51
C LEU A 124 -8.88 9.36 -5.98
N GLN A 125 -8.96 8.27 -6.75
CA GLN A 125 -9.51 8.26 -8.11
C GLN A 125 -10.96 8.75 -8.13
N ASN A 126 -11.79 8.21 -7.24
CA ASN A 126 -13.21 8.59 -7.13
C ASN A 126 -13.37 10.04 -6.67
N ALA A 127 -12.57 10.46 -5.69
CA ALA A 127 -12.53 11.86 -5.24
C ALA A 127 -12.11 12.82 -6.36
N TYR A 128 -11.11 12.45 -7.15
CA TYR A 128 -10.67 13.26 -8.28
C TYR A 128 -11.73 13.35 -9.38
N GLN A 129 -12.40 12.24 -9.70
CA GLN A 129 -13.52 12.26 -10.64
C GLN A 129 -14.67 13.15 -10.15
N MET A 130 -14.99 13.07 -8.87
CA MET A 130 -16.03 13.89 -8.25
C MET A 130 -15.64 15.37 -8.25
N LEU A 131 -14.38 15.68 -7.97
CA LEU A 131 -13.85 17.05 -8.03
C LEU A 131 -13.99 17.64 -9.43
N LEU A 132 -13.66 16.91 -10.49
CA LEU A 132 -13.75 17.38 -11.87
C LEU A 132 -15.19 17.57 -12.35
N ARG A 133 -16.14 16.77 -11.85
CA ARG A 133 -17.54 16.80 -12.30
C ARG A 133 -18.46 17.53 -11.33
N MET A 134 -18.60 17.02 -10.11
CA MET A 134 -19.61 17.48 -9.15
C MET A 134 -19.23 18.80 -8.47
N CYS A 135 -17.95 18.98 -8.11
CA CYS A 135 -17.47 20.25 -7.55
C CYS A 135 -17.57 21.45 -8.51
N VAL A 136 -17.63 21.18 -9.82
CA VAL A 136 -17.84 22.22 -10.82
C VAL A 136 -19.33 22.39 -11.12
N ARG A 137 -20.05 21.29 -11.33
CA ARG A 137 -21.47 21.30 -11.71
C ARG A 137 -22.34 21.95 -10.62
N ALA A 138 -22.18 21.53 -9.34
CA ALA A 138 -23.08 21.96 -8.28
C ALA A 138 -23.03 23.49 -8.02
N PRO A 139 -21.86 24.15 -7.85
CA PRO A 139 -21.82 25.60 -7.66
C PRO A 139 -22.34 26.38 -8.88
N ILE A 140 -21.99 25.90 -10.09
CA ILE A 140 -22.40 26.59 -11.32
C ILE A 140 -23.91 26.46 -11.53
N SER A 141 -24.49 25.29 -11.31
CA SER A 141 -25.93 25.08 -11.37
C SER A 141 -26.67 25.95 -10.34
N LEU A 142 -26.14 26.05 -9.12
CA LEU A 142 -26.70 26.94 -8.08
C LEU A 142 -26.68 28.41 -8.52
N ILE A 143 -25.52 28.89 -9.03
CA ILE A 143 -25.34 30.27 -9.47
C ILE A 143 -26.24 30.57 -10.68
N CYS A 144 -26.23 29.72 -11.70
CA CYS A 144 -27.02 29.89 -12.91
C CYS A 144 -28.52 29.92 -12.59
N ALA A 145 -29.02 28.95 -11.82
CA ALA A 145 -30.42 28.89 -11.43
C ALA A 145 -30.83 30.10 -10.58
N MET A 146 -29.94 30.56 -9.68
CA MET A 146 -30.18 31.76 -8.87
C MET A 146 -30.22 33.04 -9.74
N CYS A 147 -29.25 33.20 -10.68
CA CYS A 147 -29.23 34.34 -11.61
C CYS A 147 -30.49 34.37 -12.48
N MET A 148 -30.93 33.21 -12.97
CA MET A 148 -32.16 33.15 -13.77
C MET A 148 -33.40 33.44 -12.96
N ALA A 149 -33.46 33.00 -11.70
CA ALA A 149 -34.55 33.35 -10.81
C ALA A 149 -34.62 34.88 -10.54
N PHE A 150 -33.44 35.51 -10.34
CA PHE A 150 -33.37 36.98 -10.20
C PHE A 150 -33.74 37.72 -11.48
N PHE A 151 -33.41 37.18 -12.64
CA PHE A 151 -33.78 37.74 -13.93
C PHE A 151 -35.32 37.77 -14.15
N ILE A 152 -36.00 36.68 -13.73
CA ILE A 152 -37.47 36.60 -13.85
C ILE A 152 -38.14 37.51 -12.80
N SER A 153 -37.82 37.34 -11.52
CA SER A 153 -38.43 38.13 -10.46
C SER A 153 -37.51 38.29 -9.25
N PRO A 154 -36.88 39.46 -9.04
CA PRO A 154 -36.01 39.69 -7.87
C PRO A 154 -36.73 39.48 -6.54
N ARG A 155 -38.04 39.77 -6.48
CA ARG A 155 -38.84 39.62 -5.27
C ARG A 155 -39.03 38.16 -4.87
N LEU A 156 -39.28 37.26 -5.82
CA LEU A 156 -39.43 35.84 -5.57
C LEU A 156 -38.06 35.17 -5.39
N ALA A 157 -37.04 35.60 -6.13
CA ALA A 157 -35.67 35.09 -6.00
C ALA A 157 -35.05 35.38 -4.61
N SER A 158 -35.47 36.47 -3.94
CA SER A 158 -35.01 36.75 -2.57
C SER A 158 -35.45 35.67 -1.56
N ILE A 159 -36.58 35.00 -1.79
CA ILE A 159 -37.02 33.84 -0.98
C ILE A 159 -36.01 32.69 -1.07
N TYR A 160 -35.55 32.40 -2.31
CA TYR A 160 -34.51 31.35 -2.51
C TYR A 160 -33.21 31.74 -1.85
N LEU A 161 -32.79 32.99 -1.98
CA LEU A 161 -31.52 33.43 -1.39
C LEU A 161 -31.50 33.24 0.13
N VAL A 162 -32.60 33.63 0.80
CA VAL A 162 -32.73 33.41 2.25
C VAL A 162 -32.77 31.93 2.59
N ALA A 163 -33.53 31.14 1.84
CA ALA A 163 -33.60 29.68 2.04
C ALA A 163 -32.25 28.98 1.84
N VAL A 164 -31.49 29.36 0.80
CA VAL A 164 -30.15 28.81 0.52
C VAL A 164 -29.17 29.10 1.65
N ILE A 165 -29.19 30.36 2.16
CA ILE A 165 -28.31 30.75 3.28
C ILE A 165 -28.66 29.95 4.54
N ILE A 166 -29.94 29.88 4.92
CA ILE A 166 -30.38 29.14 6.11
C ILE A 166 -30.07 27.67 5.97
N LEU A 167 -30.43 27.05 4.84
CA LEU A 167 -30.19 25.65 4.57
C LEU A 167 -28.68 25.36 4.54
N GLY A 168 -27.87 26.21 3.91
CA GLY A 168 -26.43 26.10 3.85
C GLY A 168 -25.79 26.09 5.24
N ILE A 169 -26.24 26.98 6.14
CA ILE A 169 -25.77 27.00 7.53
C ILE A 169 -26.15 25.70 8.26
N ILE A 170 -27.42 25.28 8.12
CA ILE A 170 -27.88 24.04 8.78
C ILE A 170 -27.10 22.82 8.28
N LEU A 171 -26.92 22.69 6.95
CA LEU A 171 -26.14 21.58 6.36
C LEU A 171 -24.67 21.63 6.79
N ALA A 172 -24.07 22.81 6.89
CA ALA A 172 -22.71 22.95 7.40
C ALA A 172 -22.59 22.49 8.86
N ILE A 173 -23.54 22.85 9.72
CA ILE A 173 -23.57 22.40 11.13
C ILE A 173 -23.73 20.89 11.21
N ILE A 174 -24.65 20.30 10.44
CA ILE A 174 -24.86 18.85 10.39
C ILE A 174 -23.59 18.14 9.94
N THR A 175 -22.94 18.62 8.86
CA THR A 175 -21.73 18.02 8.30
C THR A 175 -20.56 18.08 9.29
N VAL A 176 -20.32 19.22 9.94
CA VAL A 176 -19.23 19.38 10.92
C VAL A 176 -19.46 18.46 12.12
N ARG A 177 -20.69 18.38 12.64
CA ARG A 177 -21.02 17.48 13.75
C ARG A 177 -20.90 16.00 13.38
N ALA A 178 -21.40 15.60 12.23
CA ALA A 178 -21.29 14.23 11.73
C ALA A 178 -19.81 13.84 11.52
N HIS A 179 -19.00 14.74 10.96
CA HIS A 179 -17.58 14.52 10.74
C HIS A 179 -16.83 14.17 12.04
N HIS A 180 -17.12 14.87 13.13
CA HIS A 180 -16.51 14.59 14.44
C HIS A 180 -16.75 13.13 14.89
N TYR A 181 -17.99 12.64 14.80
CA TYR A 181 -18.31 11.26 15.13
C TYR A 181 -17.67 10.24 14.18
N PHE A 182 -17.61 10.54 12.88
CA PHE A 182 -16.94 9.66 11.92
C PHE A 182 -15.43 9.52 12.22
N MET A 183 -14.78 10.61 12.61
CA MET A 183 -13.35 10.55 12.99
C MET A 183 -13.11 9.70 14.24
N GLU A 184 -14.08 9.59 15.16
CA GLU A 184 -14.01 8.70 16.31
C GLU A 184 -14.28 7.22 15.95
N VAL A 185 -15.03 6.95 14.88
CA VAL A 185 -15.35 5.59 14.40
C VAL A 185 -14.12 4.92 13.80
N PHE A 186 -13.27 5.64 13.05
CA PHE A 186 -12.15 5.04 12.32
C PHE A 186 -11.18 4.26 13.23
N PRO A 187 -10.67 4.80 14.36
CA PRO A 187 -9.82 4.05 15.27
C PRO A 187 -10.49 2.79 15.82
N LYS A 188 -11.81 2.83 16.07
CA LYS A 188 -12.57 1.65 16.53
C LYS A 188 -12.73 0.58 15.44
N TYR A 189 -12.77 1.02 14.19
CA TYR A 189 -12.77 0.11 13.04
C TYR A 189 -11.41 -0.57 12.89
N ASP A 190 -10.32 0.17 13.11
CA ASP A 190 -8.96 -0.38 13.09
C ASP A 190 -8.75 -1.38 14.24
N ASP A 191 -9.24 -1.09 15.45
CA ASP A 191 -9.23 -2.02 16.59
C ASP A 191 -9.98 -3.32 16.27
N LEU A 192 -11.15 -3.22 15.63
CA LEU A 192 -11.93 -4.38 15.21
C LEU A 192 -11.18 -5.20 14.15
N ASN A 193 -10.64 -4.54 13.12
CA ASN A 193 -9.90 -5.20 12.05
C ASN A 193 -8.66 -5.92 12.59
N ALA A 194 -7.90 -5.29 13.49
CA ALA A 194 -6.76 -5.90 14.15
C ALA A 194 -7.17 -7.15 14.94
N SER A 195 -8.27 -7.06 15.72
CA SER A 195 -8.82 -8.20 16.48
C SER A 195 -9.27 -9.36 15.57
N VAL A 196 -9.91 -9.06 14.45
CA VAL A 196 -10.33 -10.08 13.46
C VAL A 196 -9.11 -10.72 12.80
N GLN A 197 -8.14 -9.93 12.38
CA GLN A 197 -6.91 -10.42 11.75
C GLN A 197 -6.12 -11.31 12.71
N GLU A 198 -5.97 -10.90 13.98
CA GLU A 198 -5.36 -11.72 15.02
C GLU A 198 -6.06 -13.06 15.18
N ASN A 199 -7.39 -13.04 15.33
CA ASN A 199 -8.21 -14.25 15.51
C ASN A 199 -8.11 -15.20 14.30
N VAL A 200 -8.27 -14.68 13.08
CA VAL A 200 -8.20 -15.50 11.85
C VAL A 200 -6.81 -16.09 11.67
N SER A 201 -5.74 -15.33 11.94
CA SER A 201 -4.38 -15.81 11.85
C SER A 201 -4.09 -16.89 12.91
N ALA A 202 -4.64 -16.74 14.11
CA ALA A 202 -4.47 -17.66 15.23
C ALA A 202 -5.65 -18.65 15.40
N ILE A 203 -6.49 -18.86 14.38
CA ILE A 203 -7.74 -19.66 14.50
C ILE A 203 -7.48 -21.09 15.01
N ARG A 204 -6.36 -21.69 14.64
CA ARG A 204 -5.97 -23.01 15.13
C ARG A 204 -5.72 -23.02 16.65
N VAL A 205 -5.13 -21.94 17.18
CA VAL A 205 -4.91 -21.77 18.63
C VAL A 205 -6.26 -21.60 19.33
N VAL A 206 -7.13 -20.73 18.82
CA VAL A 206 -8.49 -20.55 19.36
C VAL A 206 -9.24 -21.88 19.45
N LYS A 207 -9.14 -22.69 18.38
CA LYS A 207 -9.74 -24.04 18.34
C LYS A 207 -9.09 -25.01 19.32
N ALA A 208 -7.74 -25.05 19.37
CA ALA A 208 -7.01 -25.95 20.25
C ALA A 208 -7.28 -25.68 21.73
N TYR A 209 -7.51 -24.43 22.10
CA TYR A 209 -7.79 -24.03 23.49
C TYR A 209 -9.28 -23.84 23.82
N VAL A 210 -10.19 -24.16 22.87
CA VAL A 210 -11.67 -24.07 23.03
C VAL A 210 -12.08 -22.67 23.51
N ARG A 211 -11.56 -21.61 22.85
CA ARG A 211 -11.79 -20.21 23.24
C ARG A 211 -12.73 -19.46 22.28
N GLU A 212 -13.51 -20.14 21.48
CA GLU A 212 -14.42 -19.55 20.49
C GLU A 212 -15.44 -18.59 21.14
N ASP A 213 -15.99 -18.94 22.28
CA ASP A 213 -17.01 -18.10 22.92
C ASP A 213 -16.40 -16.83 23.55
N TYR A 214 -15.16 -16.90 24.02
CA TYR A 214 -14.42 -15.71 24.46
C TYR A 214 -14.22 -14.76 23.27
N GLU A 215 -13.72 -15.27 22.14
CA GLU A 215 -13.46 -14.48 20.94
C GLU A 215 -14.76 -13.91 20.33
N LYS A 216 -15.85 -14.68 20.28
CA LYS A 216 -17.18 -14.20 19.89
C LYS A 216 -17.65 -13.02 20.75
N ASN A 217 -17.42 -13.09 22.08
CA ASN A 217 -17.81 -12.02 22.99
C ASN A 217 -16.93 -10.78 22.82
N LYS A 218 -15.60 -10.96 22.60
CA LYS A 218 -14.65 -9.87 22.28
C LYS A 218 -15.10 -9.14 21.02
N PHE A 219 -15.35 -9.89 19.93
CA PHE A 219 -15.85 -9.36 18.67
C PHE A 219 -17.21 -8.64 18.82
N ARG A 220 -18.16 -9.25 19.54
CA ARG A 220 -19.49 -8.65 19.78
C ARG A 220 -19.38 -7.29 20.47
N LYS A 221 -18.51 -7.15 21.49
CA LYS A 221 -18.30 -5.86 22.18
C LYS A 221 -17.73 -4.82 21.23
N ALA A 222 -16.68 -5.16 20.46
CA ALA A 222 -16.07 -4.25 19.50
C ALA A 222 -17.07 -3.83 18.40
N SER A 223 -17.81 -4.78 17.83
CA SER A 223 -18.86 -4.54 16.84
C SER A 223 -19.99 -3.67 17.39
N GLN A 224 -20.43 -3.92 18.64
CA GLN A 224 -21.47 -3.11 19.29
C GLN A 224 -21.02 -1.65 19.52
N ASN A 225 -19.75 -1.44 19.86
CA ASN A 225 -19.22 -0.08 20.02
C ASN A 225 -19.24 0.68 18.68
N ILE A 226 -18.80 0.05 17.60
CA ILE A 226 -18.86 0.61 16.24
C ILE A 226 -20.32 0.92 15.86
N TYR A 227 -21.23 -0.04 16.06
CA TYR A 227 -22.66 0.14 15.80
C TYR A 227 -23.20 1.38 16.52
N ASN A 228 -22.95 1.51 17.83
CA ASN A 228 -23.46 2.64 18.62
C ASN A 228 -22.93 4.01 18.09
N MET A 229 -21.68 4.05 17.65
CA MET A 229 -21.07 5.27 17.11
C MET A 229 -21.59 5.59 15.70
N PHE A 230 -21.75 4.57 14.84
CA PHE A 230 -22.37 4.75 13.52
C PHE A 230 -23.80 5.24 13.64
N VAL A 231 -24.59 4.63 14.53
CA VAL A 231 -25.98 5.07 14.76
C VAL A 231 -26.01 6.54 15.16
N LYS A 232 -25.09 7.03 16.01
CA LYS A 232 -25.02 8.43 16.38
C LYS A 232 -24.66 9.33 15.19
N ALA A 233 -23.65 8.95 14.39
CA ALA A 233 -23.24 9.69 13.22
C ALA A 233 -24.36 9.76 12.15
N GLU A 234 -24.94 8.58 11.82
CA GLU A 234 -26.03 8.46 10.85
C GLU A 234 -27.32 9.16 11.31
N SER A 235 -27.62 9.13 12.62
CA SER A 235 -28.78 9.85 13.16
C SER A 235 -28.68 11.36 12.93
N ILE A 236 -27.46 11.92 12.98
CA ILE A 236 -27.24 13.34 12.66
C ILE A 236 -27.43 13.59 11.16
N LEU A 237 -26.85 12.71 10.31
CA LEU A 237 -27.01 12.84 8.86
C LEU A 237 -28.46 12.61 8.39
N ALA A 238 -29.22 11.77 9.11
CA ALA A 238 -30.62 11.52 8.80
C ALA A 238 -31.49 12.79 8.82
N PHE A 239 -31.08 13.84 9.54
CA PHE A 239 -31.77 15.15 9.52
C PHE A 239 -31.60 15.91 8.20
N ASN A 240 -30.62 15.56 7.35
CA ASN A 240 -30.40 16.22 6.06
C ASN A 240 -31.67 16.20 5.19
N ASN A 241 -32.27 15.03 4.97
CA ASN A 241 -33.44 14.88 4.10
C ASN A 241 -34.68 15.62 4.63
N PRO A 242 -35.10 15.47 5.90
CA PRO A 242 -36.24 16.20 6.44
C PRO A 242 -36.06 17.74 6.38
N VAL A 243 -34.89 18.26 6.76
CA VAL A 243 -34.59 19.69 6.72
C VAL A 243 -34.67 20.21 5.30
N MET A 244 -34.10 19.50 4.35
CA MET A 244 -34.15 19.85 2.95
C MET A 244 -35.59 19.85 2.42
N GLN A 245 -36.36 18.78 2.69
CA GLN A 245 -37.76 18.68 2.25
C GLN A 245 -38.63 19.82 2.84
N ILE A 246 -38.50 20.13 4.13
CA ILE A 246 -39.22 21.23 4.76
C ILE A 246 -38.87 22.55 4.06
N THR A 247 -37.57 22.79 3.79
CA THR A 247 -37.13 24.02 3.12
C THR A 247 -37.68 24.09 1.70
N VAL A 248 -37.61 23.01 0.92
CA VAL A 248 -38.15 22.94 -0.46
C VAL A 248 -39.65 23.24 -0.46
N TYR A 249 -40.45 22.53 0.35
CA TYR A 249 -41.89 22.71 0.39
C TYR A 249 -42.28 24.09 0.93
N SER A 250 -41.55 24.64 1.91
CA SER A 250 -41.75 26.02 2.38
C SER A 250 -41.50 27.03 1.28
N CYS A 251 -40.44 26.86 0.48
CA CYS A 251 -40.17 27.71 -0.67
C CYS A 251 -41.23 27.57 -1.73
N ILE A 252 -41.67 26.37 -2.09
CA ILE A 252 -42.72 26.13 -3.08
C ILE A 252 -44.03 26.81 -2.64
N LEU A 253 -44.44 26.62 -1.38
CA LEU A 253 -45.65 27.28 -0.84
C LEU A 253 -45.56 28.81 -0.87
N ALA A 254 -44.42 29.37 -0.42
CA ALA A 254 -44.22 30.82 -0.40
C ALA A 254 -44.23 31.42 -1.81
N ILE A 255 -43.55 30.76 -2.76
CA ILE A 255 -43.46 31.20 -4.15
C ILE A 255 -44.81 31.04 -4.85
N SER A 256 -45.51 29.95 -4.66
CA SER A 256 -46.85 29.75 -5.23
C SER A 256 -47.84 30.78 -4.70
N TRP A 257 -47.80 31.06 -3.38
CA TRP A 257 -48.69 32.08 -2.79
C TRP A 257 -48.40 33.49 -3.29
N VAL A 258 -47.13 33.93 -3.20
CA VAL A 258 -46.75 35.28 -3.62
C VAL A 258 -46.82 35.41 -5.15
N GLY A 259 -46.40 34.35 -5.90
CA GLY A 259 -46.47 34.30 -7.35
C GLY A 259 -47.90 34.37 -7.88
N ALA A 260 -48.85 33.63 -7.27
CA ALA A 260 -50.26 33.71 -7.65
C ALA A 260 -50.83 35.13 -7.47
N LYS A 261 -50.47 35.80 -6.37
CA LYS A 261 -50.86 37.22 -6.19
C LYS A 261 -50.27 38.15 -7.26
N MET A 262 -49.01 37.88 -7.67
CA MET A 262 -48.34 38.63 -8.71
C MET A 262 -48.94 38.38 -10.10
N ILE A 263 -49.39 37.17 -10.39
CA ILE A 263 -50.09 36.83 -11.65
C ILE A 263 -51.43 37.54 -11.71
N VAL A 264 -52.24 37.49 -10.65
CA VAL A 264 -53.51 38.20 -10.59
C VAL A 264 -53.31 39.73 -10.72
N GLY A 265 -52.18 40.25 -10.21
CA GLY A 265 -51.77 41.64 -10.36
C GLY A 265 -51.14 41.99 -11.71
N GLY A 266 -50.98 41.04 -12.63
CA GLY A 266 -50.43 41.27 -13.97
C GLY A 266 -48.90 41.53 -14.01
N THR A 267 -48.17 41.22 -12.93
CA THR A 267 -46.72 41.50 -12.82
C THR A 267 -45.86 40.24 -13.02
N LEU A 268 -46.45 39.08 -13.18
CA LEU A 268 -45.79 37.77 -13.44
C LEU A 268 -46.69 36.94 -14.36
N THR A 269 -46.11 36.13 -15.22
CA THR A 269 -46.83 35.17 -16.07
C THR A 269 -46.90 33.77 -15.43
N THR A 270 -47.80 32.92 -15.93
CA THR A 270 -47.94 31.55 -15.47
C THR A 270 -46.70 30.70 -15.79
N GLY A 271 -46.13 30.89 -16.99
CA GLY A 271 -44.91 30.20 -17.41
C GLY A 271 -43.69 30.60 -16.57
N GLU A 272 -43.59 31.92 -16.23
CA GLU A 272 -42.52 32.42 -15.35
C GLU A 272 -42.61 31.77 -13.95
N LEU A 273 -43.82 31.62 -13.38
CA LEU A 273 -44.01 30.95 -12.10
C LEU A 273 -43.56 29.48 -12.15
N MET A 274 -43.91 28.75 -13.22
CA MET A 274 -43.48 27.35 -13.43
C MET A 274 -41.97 27.21 -13.55
N SER A 275 -41.32 28.16 -14.25
CA SER A 275 -39.85 28.20 -14.33
C SER A 275 -39.21 28.44 -12.97
N LEU A 276 -39.74 29.36 -12.17
CA LEU A 276 -39.26 29.61 -10.82
C LEU A 276 -39.37 28.39 -9.93
N LEU A 277 -40.49 27.65 -9.98
CA LEU A 277 -40.63 26.38 -9.24
C LEU A 277 -39.59 25.34 -9.64
N THR A 278 -39.25 25.26 -10.95
CA THR A 278 -38.20 24.38 -11.45
C THR A 278 -36.83 24.81 -10.96
N TYR A 279 -36.52 26.11 -10.99
CA TYR A 279 -35.25 26.63 -10.44
C TYR A 279 -35.13 26.38 -8.94
N CYS A 280 -36.25 26.46 -8.17
CA CYS A 280 -36.25 26.08 -6.76
C CYS A 280 -35.68 24.66 -6.55
N MET A 281 -36.20 23.71 -7.30
CA MET A 281 -35.74 22.31 -7.22
C MET A 281 -34.26 22.20 -7.60
N ASN A 282 -33.81 22.83 -8.69
CA ASN A 282 -32.42 22.81 -9.13
C ASN A 282 -31.47 23.43 -8.08
N ILE A 283 -31.83 24.52 -7.46
CA ILE A 283 -31.07 25.20 -6.41
C ILE A 283 -30.90 24.27 -5.20
N MET A 284 -32.00 23.66 -4.74
CA MET A 284 -31.97 22.76 -3.58
C MET A 284 -31.19 21.49 -3.85
N MET A 285 -31.35 20.87 -5.03
CA MET A 285 -30.56 19.68 -5.46
C MET A 285 -29.08 19.99 -5.55
N SER A 286 -28.71 21.17 -6.08
CA SER A 286 -27.31 21.61 -6.17
C SER A 286 -26.67 21.77 -4.80
N LEU A 287 -27.42 22.31 -3.82
CA LEU A 287 -26.93 22.49 -2.45
C LEU A 287 -26.72 21.13 -1.74
N MET A 288 -27.65 20.19 -1.94
CA MET A 288 -27.51 18.80 -1.44
C MET A 288 -26.28 18.10 -2.05
N MET A 289 -26.10 18.23 -3.37
CA MET A 289 -24.95 17.66 -4.07
C MET A 289 -23.63 18.24 -3.53
N LEU A 290 -23.60 19.55 -3.26
CA LEU A 290 -22.42 20.21 -2.69
C LEU A 290 -22.08 19.67 -1.30
N SER A 291 -23.08 19.47 -0.45
CA SER A 291 -22.89 18.85 0.88
C SER A 291 -22.29 17.46 0.78
N MET A 292 -22.82 16.60 -0.11
CA MET A 292 -22.30 15.25 -0.33
C MET A 292 -20.85 15.25 -0.81
N VAL A 293 -20.50 16.16 -1.71
CA VAL A 293 -19.12 16.31 -2.23
C VAL A 293 -18.15 16.66 -1.12
N PHE A 294 -18.50 17.57 -0.21
CA PHE A 294 -17.65 17.94 0.93
C PHE A 294 -17.34 16.74 1.83
N VAL A 295 -18.35 15.92 2.14
CA VAL A 295 -18.15 14.70 2.96
C VAL A 295 -17.18 13.73 2.27
N MET A 296 -17.40 13.46 0.98
CA MET A 296 -16.53 12.52 0.22
C MET A 296 -15.09 13.03 0.09
N LEU A 297 -14.90 14.34 -0.14
CA LEU A 297 -13.55 14.91 -0.19
C LEU A 297 -12.86 14.81 1.17
N ALA A 298 -13.55 15.10 2.27
CA ALA A 298 -13.01 14.96 3.62
C ALA A 298 -12.54 13.54 3.92
N MET A 299 -13.31 12.52 3.52
CA MET A 299 -12.92 11.10 3.67
C MET A 299 -11.69 10.73 2.83
N SER A 300 -11.49 11.40 1.69
CA SER A 300 -10.37 11.09 0.79
C SER A 300 -9.06 11.74 1.21
N VAL A 301 -9.07 12.70 2.14
CA VAL A 301 -7.85 13.38 2.62
C VAL A 301 -6.90 12.39 3.29
N ALA A 302 -7.40 11.49 4.13
CA ALA A 302 -6.56 10.48 4.80
C ALA A 302 -5.87 9.53 3.80
N SER A 303 -6.59 9.09 2.74
CA SER A 303 -6.00 8.29 1.67
C SER A 303 -4.94 9.09 0.89
N ALA A 304 -5.18 10.38 0.65
CA ALA A 304 -4.23 11.27 -0.02
C ALA A 304 -2.94 11.47 0.79
N GLU A 305 -3.05 11.60 2.12
CA GLU A 305 -1.89 11.73 3.02
C GLU A 305 -1.04 10.45 3.01
N ARG A 306 -1.65 9.27 3.14
CA ARG A 306 -0.94 7.98 3.08
C ARG A 306 -0.24 7.75 1.73
N ILE A 307 -0.86 8.14 0.63
CA ILE A 307 -0.23 8.08 -0.70
C ILE A 307 0.95 9.05 -0.80
N CYS A 308 0.79 10.28 -0.31
CA CYS A 308 1.85 11.28 -0.33
C CYS A 308 3.03 10.88 0.57
N GLU A 309 2.79 10.20 1.68
CA GLU A 309 3.84 9.65 2.53
C GLU A 309 4.75 8.70 1.72
N VAL A 310 4.16 7.75 0.99
CA VAL A 310 4.93 6.83 0.13
C VAL A 310 5.62 7.57 -1.02
N LEU A 311 4.94 8.51 -1.69
CA LEU A 311 5.54 9.25 -2.82
C LEU A 311 6.69 10.18 -2.42
N ASN A 312 6.70 10.68 -1.19
CA ASN A 312 7.72 11.60 -0.69
C ASN A 312 8.83 10.89 0.10
N GLU A 313 8.64 9.62 0.45
CA GLU A 313 9.67 8.82 1.10
C GLU A 313 10.85 8.62 0.16
N LYS A 314 12.06 8.81 0.68
CA LYS A 314 13.30 8.63 -0.06
C LYS A 314 14.11 7.52 0.57
N SER A 315 14.75 6.71 -0.28
CA SER A 315 15.70 5.73 0.19
C SER A 315 16.86 6.44 0.92
N ASP A 316 17.20 5.95 2.10
CA ASP A 316 18.35 6.41 2.89
C ASP A 316 19.65 5.78 2.38
N ILE A 317 19.56 4.67 1.62
CA ILE A 317 20.70 4.04 0.96
C ILE A 317 20.64 4.36 -0.53
N THR A 318 21.67 5.07 -1.00
CA THR A 318 21.80 5.48 -2.40
C THR A 318 23.23 5.22 -2.89
N ASN A 319 23.40 5.12 -4.20
CA ASN A 319 24.71 5.03 -4.82
C ASN A 319 25.45 6.36 -4.67
N PRO A 320 26.78 6.34 -4.38
CA PRO A 320 27.61 7.54 -4.47
C PRO A 320 27.77 7.97 -5.94
N GLU A 321 28.13 9.26 -6.17
CA GLU A 321 28.30 9.80 -7.53
C GLU A 321 29.36 9.05 -8.35
N ASN A 322 30.45 8.56 -7.69
CA ASN A 322 31.52 7.77 -8.30
C ASN A 322 31.55 6.37 -7.70
N ALA A 323 30.46 5.61 -7.88
CA ALA A 323 30.35 4.26 -7.35
C ALA A 323 31.34 3.28 -8.00
N ASP A 324 32.02 2.49 -7.17
CA ASP A 324 32.88 1.40 -7.62
C ASP A 324 32.02 0.27 -8.24
N LYS A 325 32.38 -0.14 -9.46
CA LYS A 325 31.66 -1.19 -10.23
C LYS A 325 32.35 -2.55 -10.24
N THR A 326 33.34 -2.74 -9.37
CA THR A 326 34.06 -4.02 -9.28
C THR A 326 34.40 -4.31 -7.82
N VAL A 327 34.01 -5.48 -7.34
CA VAL A 327 34.44 -6.01 -6.05
C VAL A 327 35.71 -6.84 -6.31
N PRO A 328 36.87 -6.52 -5.72
CA PRO A 328 38.12 -7.22 -6.02
C PRO A 328 38.09 -8.70 -5.62
N ASP A 329 37.75 -8.99 -4.37
CA ASP A 329 37.71 -10.34 -3.80
C ASP A 329 36.62 -10.48 -2.73
N GLY A 330 36.53 -11.64 -2.10
CA GLY A 330 35.53 -11.95 -1.06
C GLY A 330 36.00 -11.67 0.37
N SER A 331 37.05 -10.89 0.60
CA SER A 331 37.49 -10.53 1.95
C SER A 331 36.50 -9.56 2.61
N ILE A 332 36.30 -9.71 3.94
CA ILE A 332 35.36 -8.90 4.71
C ILE A 332 36.10 -8.39 5.96
N THR A 333 35.97 -7.11 6.24
CA THR A 333 36.49 -6.52 7.48
C THR A 333 35.43 -5.64 8.12
N PHE A 334 35.15 -5.92 9.39
CA PHE A 334 34.39 -5.02 10.25
C PHE A 334 35.39 -4.20 11.06
N ASP A 335 35.36 -2.90 10.92
CA ASP A 335 36.29 -1.97 11.55
C ASP A 335 35.50 -1.12 12.55
N HIS A 336 35.53 -1.52 13.85
CA HIS A 336 34.83 -0.91 14.95
C HIS A 336 33.35 -0.60 14.68
N VAL A 337 32.62 -1.61 14.21
CA VAL A 337 31.24 -1.47 13.74
C VAL A 337 30.25 -1.44 14.89
N THR A 338 29.49 -0.34 14.98
CA THR A 338 28.30 -0.23 15.83
C THR A 338 27.06 -0.01 14.96
N PHE A 339 25.98 -0.72 15.26
CA PHE A 339 24.75 -0.67 14.47
C PHE A 339 23.49 -0.53 15.32
N ARG A 340 22.55 0.31 14.84
CA ARG A 340 21.21 0.51 15.39
C ARG A 340 20.20 0.55 14.26
N TYR A 341 19.07 -0.15 14.37
CA TYR A 341 17.96 -0.06 13.40
C TYR A 341 17.26 1.30 13.42
N SER A 342 17.23 1.97 14.59
CA SER A 342 16.69 3.32 14.71
C SER A 342 17.68 4.22 15.44
N LYS A 343 17.86 5.43 14.91
CA LYS A 343 18.72 6.47 15.54
C LYS A 343 18.26 6.84 16.96
N THR A 344 17.01 6.55 17.30
CA THR A 344 16.43 6.83 18.62
C THR A 344 16.58 5.68 19.61
N SER A 345 17.05 4.50 19.16
CA SER A 345 17.23 3.33 20.04
C SER A 345 18.34 3.59 21.06
N ALA A 346 18.03 3.40 22.34
CA ALA A 346 18.98 3.63 23.45
C ALA A 346 20.16 2.65 23.41
N LYS A 347 19.91 1.38 23.02
CA LYS A 347 20.95 0.34 22.93
C LYS A 347 21.27 0.01 21.48
N PRO A 348 22.57 -0.17 21.12
CA PRO A 348 22.96 -0.70 19.83
C PRO A 348 22.55 -2.18 19.73
N VAL A 349 22.34 -2.63 18.50
CA VAL A 349 22.09 -4.04 18.15
C VAL A 349 23.40 -4.78 17.96
N LEU A 350 24.43 -4.08 17.44
CA LEU A 350 25.82 -4.52 17.37
C LEU A 350 26.67 -3.42 18.00
N SER A 351 27.64 -3.80 18.82
CA SER A 351 28.55 -2.89 19.55
C SER A 351 30.00 -3.25 19.28
N ASP A 352 30.72 -2.29 18.70
CA ASP A 352 32.18 -2.34 18.52
C ASP A 352 32.70 -3.68 17.95
N ILE A 353 32.09 -4.13 16.85
CA ILE A 353 32.53 -5.35 16.17
C ILE A 353 33.79 -5.07 15.36
N ASP A 354 34.89 -5.72 15.73
CA ASP A 354 36.17 -5.63 15.04
C ASP A 354 36.67 -7.05 14.68
N LEU A 355 36.64 -7.40 13.38
CA LEU A 355 37.09 -8.69 12.88
C LEU A 355 37.43 -8.65 11.39
N SER A 356 38.28 -9.58 10.95
CA SER A 356 38.67 -9.71 9.55
C SER A 356 38.57 -11.15 9.06
N ILE A 357 37.97 -11.33 7.88
CA ILE A 357 37.73 -12.59 7.19
C ILE A 357 38.48 -12.54 5.85
N LYS A 358 39.26 -13.57 5.55
CA LYS A 358 39.99 -13.67 4.28
C LYS A 358 39.09 -14.18 3.16
N SER A 359 39.41 -13.82 1.93
CA SER A 359 38.71 -14.33 0.76
C SER A 359 38.81 -15.86 0.68
N GLY A 360 37.69 -16.53 0.44
CA GLY A 360 37.58 -18.00 0.34
C GLY A 360 37.37 -18.72 1.67
N GLU A 361 37.48 -18.04 2.83
CA GLU A 361 37.25 -18.68 4.14
C GLU A 361 35.77 -19.06 4.32
N THR A 362 35.56 -20.15 5.03
CA THR A 362 34.24 -20.56 5.54
C THR A 362 34.13 -20.18 7.00
N ILE A 363 33.20 -19.30 7.32
CA ILE A 363 32.99 -18.77 8.67
C ILE A 363 31.65 -19.29 9.22
N GLY A 364 31.71 -19.95 10.37
CA GLY A 364 30.54 -20.26 11.18
C GLY A 364 30.13 -19.07 12.05
N ILE A 365 28.83 -18.85 12.26
CA ILE A 365 28.33 -17.81 13.17
C ILE A 365 27.35 -18.45 14.14
N ILE A 366 27.69 -18.43 15.42
CA ILE A 366 26.92 -19.00 16.53
C ILE A 366 26.57 -17.91 17.55
N GLY A 367 25.51 -18.14 18.29
CA GLY A 367 25.05 -17.27 19.39
C GLY A 367 23.60 -17.54 19.74
N GLY A 368 23.18 -17.10 20.87
CA GLY A 368 21.81 -17.25 21.36
C GLY A 368 20.76 -16.59 20.47
N THR A 369 19.49 -16.89 20.68
CA THR A 369 18.40 -16.19 20.01
C THR A 369 18.44 -14.71 20.41
N GLY A 370 18.41 -13.82 19.41
CA GLY A 370 18.53 -12.37 19.65
C GLY A 370 19.97 -11.83 19.77
N SER A 371 21.02 -12.64 19.57
CA SER A 371 22.42 -12.20 19.59
C SER A 371 22.87 -11.39 18.36
N SER A 372 21.95 -11.02 17.47
CA SER A 372 22.17 -10.13 16.32
C SER A 372 22.96 -10.71 15.15
N LYS A 373 22.98 -12.04 14.99
CA LYS A 373 23.68 -12.74 13.87
C LYS A 373 23.22 -12.27 12.49
N SER A 374 21.91 -12.24 12.24
CA SER A 374 21.36 -11.76 10.96
C SER A 374 21.65 -10.28 10.73
N SER A 375 21.68 -9.47 11.80
CA SER A 375 22.04 -8.05 11.70
C SER A 375 23.47 -7.85 11.21
N LEU A 376 24.41 -8.68 11.70
CA LEU A 376 25.81 -8.63 11.29
C LEU A 376 25.96 -8.89 9.79
N VAL A 377 25.37 -9.97 9.28
CA VAL A 377 25.52 -10.34 7.86
C VAL A 377 24.78 -9.41 6.91
N ASN A 378 23.68 -8.78 7.34
CA ASN A 378 22.92 -7.80 6.55
C ASN A 378 23.72 -6.52 6.24
N LEU A 379 24.73 -6.20 7.02
CA LEU A 379 25.63 -5.06 6.78
C LEU A 379 26.60 -5.32 5.62
N ILE A 380 26.98 -6.57 5.35
CA ILE A 380 27.93 -6.95 4.30
C ILE A 380 27.35 -6.64 2.91
N SER A 381 26.08 -6.98 2.68
CA SER A 381 25.37 -6.68 1.43
C SER A 381 24.76 -5.29 1.39
N ARG A 382 25.08 -4.45 2.40
CA ARG A 382 24.55 -3.10 2.56
C ARG A 382 23.01 -3.06 2.46
N LEU A 383 22.31 -3.96 3.18
CA LEU A 383 20.87 -3.85 3.38
C LEU A 383 20.54 -2.76 4.39
N TYR A 384 21.48 -2.47 5.29
CA TYR A 384 21.51 -1.35 6.23
C TYR A 384 22.89 -0.74 6.24
N ASP A 385 23.01 0.55 6.51
CA ASP A 385 24.28 1.22 6.77
C ASP A 385 24.62 1.19 8.27
N VAL A 386 25.90 1.09 8.60
CA VAL A 386 26.40 1.12 9.99
C VAL A 386 26.13 2.48 10.65
N SER A 387 25.94 2.49 11.96
CA SER A 387 25.80 3.73 12.74
C SER A 387 27.15 4.38 13.02
N GLU A 388 28.18 3.56 13.33
CA GLU A 388 29.55 3.97 13.58
C GLU A 388 30.49 2.90 13.00
N GLY A 389 31.73 3.28 12.65
CA GLY A 389 32.68 2.39 12.01
C GLY A 389 32.42 2.19 10.51
N ARG A 390 32.93 1.08 9.97
CA ARG A 390 32.78 0.74 8.55
C ARG A 390 32.88 -0.77 8.31
N VAL A 391 32.19 -1.22 7.26
CA VAL A 391 32.33 -2.58 6.74
C VAL A 391 33.06 -2.50 5.41
N LEU A 392 34.12 -3.28 5.27
CA LEU A 392 34.90 -3.36 4.05
C LEU A 392 34.65 -4.70 3.38
N VAL A 393 34.47 -4.71 2.06
CA VAL A 393 34.41 -5.90 1.20
C VAL A 393 35.45 -5.73 0.11
N GLY A 394 36.33 -6.73 -0.08
CA GLY A 394 37.44 -6.59 -1.02
C GLY A 394 38.36 -5.40 -0.68
N GLY A 395 38.51 -5.06 0.60
CA GLY A 395 39.33 -3.94 1.09
C GLY A 395 38.73 -2.55 0.92
N LYS A 396 37.50 -2.40 0.38
CA LYS A 396 36.82 -1.13 0.19
C LYS A 396 35.53 -1.05 1.01
N ASP A 397 35.18 0.15 1.48
CA ASP A 397 33.95 0.39 2.21
C ASP A 397 32.72 0.04 1.35
N VAL A 398 31.76 -0.72 1.90
CA VAL A 398 30.53 -1.11 1.21
C VAL A 398 29.73 0.09 0.70
N ARG A 399 29.91 1.28 1.31
CA ARG A 399 29.25 2.52 0.90
C ARG A 399 29.84 3.13 -0.37
N SER A 400 31.03 2.71 -0.78
CA SER A 400 31.68 3.19 -2.01
C SER A 400 31.24 2.45 -3.27
N TYR A 401 30.64 1.28 -3.11
CA TYR A 401 30.20 0.46 -4.24
C TYR A 401 28.88 0.91 -4.83
N ASP A 402 28.71 0.62 -6.13
CA ASP A 402 27.39 0.53 -6.74
C ASP A 402 26.60 -0.63 -6.10
N LEU A 403 25.36 -0.36 -5.66
CA LEU A 403 24.55 -1.30 -4.90
C LEU A 403 24.26 -2.60 -5.68
N ASP A 404 23.98 -2.49 -6.98
CA ASP A 404 23.72 -3.65 -7.82
C ASP A 404 24.98 -4.51 -7.96
N THR A 405 26.14 -3.87 -8.14
CA THR A 405 27.43 -4.56 -8.20
C THR A 405 27.73 -5.29 -6.90
N LEU A 406 27.64 -4.61 -5.75
CA LEU A 406 27.88 -5.22 -4.45
C LEU A 406 26.94 -6.40 -4.19
N ARG A 407 25.65 -6.20 -4.41
CA ARG A 407 24.60 -7.22 -4.16
C ARG A 407 24.62 -8.36 -5.16
N ASN A 408 25.24 -8.20 -6.32
CA ASN A 408 25.46 -9.31 -7.25
C ASN A 408 26.64 -10.19 -6.80
N GLU A 409 27.67 -9.61 -6.19
CA GLU A 409 28.82 -10.34 -5.69
C GLU A 409 28.63 -10.89 -4.26
N VAL A 410 27.64 -10.38 -3.51
CA VAL A 410 27.26 -10.85 -2.18
C VAL A 410 25.87 -11.48 -2.27
N SER A 411 25.79 -12.78 -2.29
CA SER A 411 24.52 -13.53 -2.33
C SER A 411 24.07 -13.91 -0.93
N VAL A 412 22.79 -13.69 -0.63
CA VAL A 412 22.21 -13.96 0.69
C VAL A 412 21.03 -14.92 0.57
N VAL A 413 21.06 -16.02 1.32
CA VAL A 413 19.90 -16.88 1.57
C VAL A 413 19.34 -16.48 2.93
N LEU A 414 18.19 -15.82 2.92
CA LEU A 414 17.56 -15.29 4.13
C LEU A 414 16.93 -16.40 4.98
N GLN A 415 16.80 -16.17 6.29
CA GLN A 415 16.13 -17.06 7.22
C GLN A 415 14.69 -17.41 6.76
N ASN A 416 13.94 -16.41 6.33
CA ASN A 416 12.62 -16.59 5.75
C ASN A 416 12.72 -16.81 4.24
N ASN A 417 12.73 -18.07 3.83
CA ASN A 417 12.84 -18.46 2.43
C ASN A 417 11.52 -18.23 1.69
N VAL A 418 11.54 -17.42 0.64
CA VAL A 418 10.37 -17.09 -0.18
C VAL A 418 10.61 -17.54 -1.62
N LEU A 419 9.63 -18.29 -2.16
CA LEU A 419 9.55 -18.62 -3.57
C LEU A 419 8.39 -17.83 -4.20
N PHE A 420 8.59 -17.43 -5.45
CA PHE A 420 7.56 -16.74 -6.23
C PHE A 420 6.69 -17.75 -6.98
N SER A 421 5.47 -17.35 -7.31
CA SER A 421 4.63 -18.13 -8.22
C SER A 421 5.28 -18.24 -9.60
N GLY A 422 5.36 -19.45 -10.14
CA GLY A 422 6.04 -19.75 -11.39
C GLY A 422 6.71 -21.11 -11.35
N THR A 423 7.38 -21.50 -12.43
CA THR A 423 8.11 -22.77 -12.48
C THR A 423 9.36 -22.77 -11.59
N ILE A 424 9.92 -23.94 -11.31
CA ILE A 424 11.19 -24.05 -10.61
C ILE A 424 12.29 -23.32 -11.39
N TYR A 425 12.37 -23.48 -12.73
CA TYR A 425 13.33 -22.73 -13.55
C TYR A 425 13.18 -21.21 -13.40
N GLU A 426 11.95 -20.68 -13.44
CA GLU A 426 11.70 -19.25 -13.24
C GLU A 426 12.16 -18.77 -11.87
N ASN A 427 11.92 -19.58 -10.82
CA ASN A 427 12.40 -19.28 -9.48
C ASN A 427 13.93 -19.30 -9.37
N LEU A 428 14.61 -20.23 -10.04
CA LEU A 428 16.07 -20.30 -10.06
C LEU A 428 16.68 -19.12 -10.81
N ARG A 429 16.09 -18.70 -11.93
CA ARG A 429 16.54 -17.57 -12.75
C ARG A 429 16.41 -16.20 -12.07
N TRP A 430 15.84 -16.12 -10.88
CA TRP A 430 16.01 -14.95 -10.04
C TRP A 430 17.47 -14.74 -9.58
N GLY A 431 18.27 -15.80 -9.56
CA GLY A 431 19.72 -15.71 -9.31
C GLY A 431 20.48 -15.15 -10.50
N ASP A 432 20.20 -15.67 -11.69
CA ASP A 432 20.72 -15.19 -12.98
C ASP A 432 19.64 -15.39 -14.06
N ALA A 433 19.12 -14.28 -14.60
CA ALA A 433 18.06 -14.29 -15.62
C ALA A 433 18.46 -14.99 -16.93
N HIS A 434 19.77 -15.10 -17.20
CA HIS A 434 20.33 -15.69 -18.41
C HIS A 434 20.84 -17.12 -18.20
N ALA A 435 20.71 -17.66 -16.98
CA ALA A 435 21.16 -19.01 -16.67
C ALA A 435 20.48 -20.06 -17.59
N THR A 436 21.30 -20.91 -18.16
CA THR A 436 20.85 -22.05 -18.96
C THR A 436 20.20 -23.12 -18.07
N ASP A 437 19.41 -24.00 -18.67
CA ASP A 437 18.81 -25.13 -17.95
C ASP A 437 19.87 -26.00 -17.27
N GLU A 438 21.03 -26.17 -17.92
CA GLU A 438 22.15 -26.96 -17.38
C GLU A 438 22.77 -26.30 -16.15
N GLU A 439 22.96 -24.96 -16.16
CA GLU A 439 23.45 -24.24 -14.99
C GLU A 439 22.45 -24.29 -13.84
N CYS A 440 21.15 -24.19 -14.13
CA CYS A 440 20.09 -24.36 -13.13
C CYS A 440 20.13 -25.77 -12.49
N ARG A 441 20.28 -26.81 -13.31
CA ARG A 441 20.42 -28.19 -12.83
C ARG A 441 21.69 -28.40 -12.01
N HIS A 442 22.82 -27.81 -12.47
CA HIS A 442 24.07 -27.88 -11.72
C HIS A 442 23.94 -27.22 -10.33
N ALA A 443 23.38 -26.00 -10.24
CA ALA A 443 23.12 -25.34 -8.97
C ALA A 443 22.20 -26.16 -8.05
N CYS A 444 21.18 -26.82 -8.61
CA CYS A 444 20.30 -27.72 -7.86
C CYS A 444 21.03 -28.98 -7.35
N ARG A 445 21.95 -29.54 -8.11
CA ARG A 445 22.80 -30.67 -7.63
C ARG A 445 23.64 -30.24 -6.44
N LEU A 446 24.28 -29.07 -6.50
CA LEU A 446 25.07 -28.52 -5.38
C LEU A 446 24.23 -28.28 -4.12
N ALA A 447 22.98 -27.86 -4.29
CA ALA A 447 22.02 -27.67 -3.20
C ALA A 447 21.24 -28.95 -2.82
N CYS A 448 21.57 -30.11 -3.41
CA CYS A 448 20.85 -31.40 -3.26
C CYS A 448 19.33 -31.24 -3.54
N ALA A 449 18.95 -30.33 -4.45
CA ALA A 449 17.55 -30.08 -4.79
C ALA A 449 17.08 -30.98 -5.96
N ASP A 450 17.96 -31.45 -6.82
CA ASP A 450 17.68 -32.31 -7.95
C ASP A 450 16.99 -33.62 -7.54
N GLU A 451 17.39 -34.23 -6.41
CA GLU A 451 16.83 -35.48 -5.90
C GLU A 451 15.31 -35.45 -5.73
N PHE A 452 14.74 -34.32 -5.30
CA PHE A 452 13.28 -34.20 -5.16
C PHE A 452 12.59 -33.59 -6.40
N ILE A 453 13.29 -32.73 -7.15
CA ILE A 453 12.75 -32.15 -8.38
C ILE A 453 12.48 -33.24 -9.42
N GLU A 454 13.37 -34.19 -9.56
CA GLU A 454 13.21 -35.33 -10.49
C GLU A 454 12.04 -36.26 -10.14
N ARG A 455 11.55 -36.21 -8.89
CA ARG A 455 10.35 -36.95 -8.46
C ARG A 455 9.04 -36.24 -8.78
N PHE A 456 9.10 -34.97 -9.14
CA PHE A 456 7.90 -34.23 -9.56
C PHE A 456 7.50 -34.65 -10.98
N PRO A 457 6.19 -34.76 -11.29
CA PRO A 457 5.71 -35.16 -12.62
C PRO A 457 6.27 -34.28 -13.76
N ASP A 458 6.39 -32.97 -13.52
CA ASP A 458 6.85 -32.00 -14.49
C ASP A 458 8.33 -31.60 -14.28
N GLY A 459 9.07 -32.28 -13.36
CA GLY A 459 10.45 -31.97 -13.04
C GLY A 459 10.69 -30.49 -12.75
N TYR A 460 11.63 -29.87 -13.43
CA TYR A 460 11.97 -28.44 -13.28
C TYR A 460 10.88 -27.48 -13.79
N ASN A 461 9.91 -27.96 -14.57
CA ASN A 461 8.76 -27.17 -15.02
C ASN A 461 7.61 -27.22 -14.00
N THR A 462 7.76 -27.92 -12.88
CA THR A 462 6.77 -27.93 -11.80
C THR A 462 6.49 -26.51 -11.33
N TYR A 463 5.19 -26.17 -11.28
CA TYR A 463 4.73 -24.85 -10.86
C TYR A 463 4.78 -24.73 -9.33
N ILE A 464 5.43 -23.70 -8.86
CA ILE A 464 5.49 -23.31 -7.44
C ILE A 464 4.39 -22.27 -7.17
N GLU A 465 3.56 -22.52 -6.16
CA GLU A 465 2.56 -21.57 -5.72
C GLU A 465 3.18 -20.39 -4.96
N GLN A 466 2.44 -19.29 -4.83
CA GLN A 466 2.87 -18.09 -4.12
C GLN A 466 3.38 -18.42 -2.71
N GLY A 467 4.62 -18.01 -2.41
CA GLY A 467 5.28 -18.30 -1.14
C GLY A 467 5.77 -19.74 -1.01
N GLY A 468 5.65 -20.57 -2.04
CA GLY A 468 6.09 -21.97 -2.03
C GLY A 468 5.25 -22.84 -1.10
N THR A 469 3.92 -22.65 -1.07
CA THR A 469 2.99 -23.38 -0.19
C THR A 469 2.86 -24.86 -0.54
N ASN A 470 3.16 -25.23 -1.78
CA ASN A 470 3.11 -26.60 -2.30
C ASN A 470 4.44 -27.36 -2.22
N VAL A 471 5.47 -26.80 -1.56
CA VAL A 471 6.75 -27.48 -1.30
C VAL A 471 7.09 -27.45 0.19
N SER A 472 7.83 -28.49 0.66
CA SER A 472 8.24 -28.54 2.07
C SER A 472 9.27 -27.48 2.43
N GLY A 473 9.43 -27.17 3.74
CA GLY A 473 10.40 -26.18 4.22
C GLY A 473 11.83 -26.49 3.74
N GLY A 474 12.29 -27.74 3.83
CA GLY A 474 13.62 -28.15 3.37
C GLY A 474 13.79 -28.11 1.85
N GLN A 475 12.72 -28.40 1.08
CA GLN A 475 12.73 -28.22 -0.38
C GLN A 475 12.85 -26.74 -0.75
N LYS A 476 12.10 -25.87 -0.07
CA LYS A 476 12.16 -24.43 -0.26
C LYS A 476 13.54 -23.87 0.04
N GLN A 477 14.16 -24.28 1.14
CA GLN A 477 15.52 -23.88 1.51
C GLN A 477 16.53 -24.27 0.43
N ARG A 478 16.50 -25.52 -0.03
CA ARG A 478 17.41 -26.01 -1.08
C ARG A 478 17.24 -25.28 -2.41
N LEU A 479 16.01 -24.91 -2.81
CA LEU A 479 15.77 -24.09 -4.00
C LEU A 479 16.32 -22.66 -3.83
N CYS A 480 16.19 -22.06 -2.64
CA CYS A 480 16.77 -20.74 -2.36
C CYS A 480 18.31 -20.76 -2.34
N ILE A 481 18.92 -21.86 -1.84
CA ILE A 481 20.38 -22.07 -1.93
C ILE A 481 20.81 -22.19 -3.39
N ALA A 482 20.14 -23.00 -4.21
CA ALA A 482 20.44 -23.14 -5.64
C ALA A 482 20.31 -21.80 -6.38
N ARG A 483 19.28 -21.00 -6.06
CA ARG A 483 19.11 -19.63 -6.58
C ARG A 483 20.31 -18.73 -6.25
N ALA A 484 20.80 -18.80 -5.00
CA ALA A 484 21.94 -18.01 -4.55
C ALA A 484 23.26 -18.42 -5.24
N LEU A 485 23.43 -19.71 -5.50
CA LEU A 485 24.62 -20.25 -6.19
C LEU A 485 24.67 -19.84 -7.67
N LEU A 486 23.53 -19.69 -8.34
CA LEU A 486 23.47 -19.25 -9.75
C LEU A 486 24.08 -17.86 -9.97
N LYS A 487 24.12 -17.01 -8.96
CA LYS A 487 24.80 -15.71 -9.03
C LYS A 487 26.32 -15.85 -9.16
N LYS A 488 26.91 -17.02 -8.84
CA LYS A 488 28.37 -17.23 -8.79
C LYS A 488 29.08 -16.18 -7.93
N PRO A 489 28.60 -15.93 -6.69
CA PRO A 489 29.04 -14.79 -5.88
C PRO A 489 30.44 -14.96 -5.32
N LYS A 490 31.10 -13.85 -4.96
CA LYS A 490 32.35 -13.87 -4.17
C LYS A 490 32.12 -14.13 -2.69
N ILE A 491 30.93 -13.75 -2.19
CA ILE A 491 30.51 -13.98 -0.80
C ILE A 491 29.14 -14.61 -0.80
N LEU A 492 29.00 -15.77 -0.15
CA LEU A 492 27.73 -16.47 0.05
C LEU A 492 27.35 -16.45 1.55
N ILE A 493 26.21 -15.89 1.86
CA ILE A 493 25.67 -15.81 3.21
C ILE A 493 24.47 -16.76 3.33
N LEU A 494 24.51 -17.64 4.31
CA LEU A 494 23.46 -18.60 4.63
C LEU A 494 22.92 -18.28 6.03
N ASP A 495 21.80 -17.56 6.11
CA ASP A 495 21.19 -17.17 7.39
C ASP A 495 20.15 -18.24 7.82
N ASP A 496 20.58 -19.15 8.70
CA ASP A 496 19.77 -20.28 9.23
C ASP A 496 19.03 -21.09 8.13
N SER A 497 19.63 -21.12 6.94
CA SER A 497 18.99 -21.60 5.72
C SER A 497 19.09 -23.12 5.51
N THR A 498 19.65 -23.84 6.48
CA THR A 498 19.67 -25.33 6.49
C THR A 498 18.94 -25.93 7.69
N SER A 499 18.27 -25.11 8.52
CA SER A 499 17.58 -25.56 9.74
C SER A 499 16.44 -26.55 9.49
N ALA A 500 15.75 -26.48 8.35
CA ALA A 500 14.71 -27.41 7.94
C ALA A 500 15.24 -28.56 7.02
N VAL A 501 16.54 -28.61 6.78
CA VAL A 501 17.20 -29.68 6.03
C VAL A 501 17.73 -30.71 7.03
N ASP A 502 17.64 -32.01 6.68
CA ASP A 502 18.20 -33.06 7.51
C ASP A 502 19.74 -33.01 7.55
N THR A 503 20.33 -33.51 8.64
CA THR A 503 21.76 -33.40 8.92
C THR A 503 22.64 -34.04 7.82
N ALA A 504 22.18 -35.13 7.20
CA ALA A 504 22.94 -35.81 6.15
C ALA A 504 22.97 -34.97 4.85
N THR A 505 21.85 -34.37 4.49
CA THR A 505 21.75 -33.48 3.32
C THR A 505 22.53 -32.18 3.56
N ASP A 506 22.44 -31.56 4.77
CA ASP A 506 23.25 -30.40 5.15
C ASP A 506 24.74 -30.64 5.01
N ALA A 507 25.24 -31.83 5.48
CA ALA A 507 26.63 -32.22 5.33
C ALA A 507 27.04 -32.38 3.84
N LYS A 508 26.16 -32.92 2.97
CA LYS A 508 26.42 -33.03 1.53
C LYS A 508 26.54 -31.64 0.88
N ILE A 509 25.63 -30.73 1.22
CA ILE A 509 25.64 -29.33 0.70
C ILE A 509 26.94 -28.64 1.10
N ARG A 510 27.37 -28.75 2.37
CA ARG A 510 28.61 -28.13 2.85
C ARG A 510 29.84 -28.72 2.15
N ARG A 511 29.87 -30.07 1.94
CA ARG A 511 30.96 -30.71 1.19
C ARG A 511 31.00 -30.22 -0.26
N ALA A 512 29.84 -30.07 -0.92
CA ALA A 512 29.78 -29.54 -2.27
C ALA A 512 30.35 -28.09 -2.32
N PHE A 513 30.08 -27.25 -1.31
CA PHE A 513 30.65 -25.92 -1.24
C PHE A 513 32.18 -25.88 -1.13
N LEU A 514 32.77 -26.83 -0.43
CA LEU A 514 34.23 -26.93 -0.30
C LEU A 514 34.90 -27.32 -1.62
N THR A 515 34.27 -28.19 -2.40
CA THR A 515 34.85 -28.74 -3.64
C THR A 515 34.55 -27.85 -4.86
N GLU A 516 33.34 -27.35 -4.98
CA GLU A 516 32.84 -26.67 -6.21
C GLU A 516 32.97 -25.17 -6.19
N ILE A 517 32.95 -24.54 -5.00
CA ILE A 517 33.07 -23.07 -4.83
C ILE A 517 34.16 -22.72 -3.79
N PRO A 518 35.40 -23.26 -3.91
CA PRO A 518 36.44 -23.03 -2.89
C PRO A 518 36.84 -21.59 -2.72
N ASN A 519 36.79 -20.79 -3.78
CA ASN A 519 37.19 -19.36 -3.76
C ASN A 519 36.12 -18.42 -3.25
N THR A 520 34.89 -18.88 -3.03
CA THR A 520 33.79 -18.09 -2.48
C THR A 520 33.91 -18.05 -0.96
N THR A 521 33.87 -16.86 -0.36
CA THR A 521 33.78 -16.71 1.10
C THR A 521 32.37 -17.08 1.56
N LYS A 522 32.27 -17.96 2.56
CA LYS A 522 31.00 -18.49 3.04
C LYS A 522 30.76 -18.09 4.49
N LEU A 523 29.62 -17.46 4.78
CA LEU A 523 29.18 -17.20 6.14
C LEU A 523 27.94 -18.04 6.42
N ILE A 524 28.03 -18.91 7.41
CA ILE A 524 26.98 -19.87 7.76
C ILE A 524 26.50 -19.56 9.17
N ILE A 525 25.33 -18.94 9.27
CA ILE A 525 24.64 -18.81 10.55
C ILE A 525 23.89 -20.11 10.81
N ALA A 526 24.20 -20.77 11.92
CA ALA A 526 23.53 -21.99 12.31
C ALA A 526 23.22 -22.00 13.82
N GLN A 527 22.19 -22.76 14.17
CA GLN A 527 21.83 -23.03 15.56
C GLN A 527 22.54 -24.31 16.07
N ARG A 528 22.93 -25.21 15.15
CA ARG A 528 23.63 -26.45 15.46
C ARG A 528 25.12 -26.27 15.25
N ILE A 529 25.91 -26.66 16.25
CA ILE A 529 27.38 -26.64 16.15
C ILE A 529 27.85 -27.58 15.05
N SER A 530 27.21 -28.74 14.88
CA SER A 530 27.53 -29.69 13.81
C SER A 530 27.47 -29.09 12.38
N SER A 531 26.76 -27.98 12.20
CA SER A 531 26.72 -27.30 10.90
C SER A 531 27.89 -26.33 10.67
N VAL A 532 28.66 -25.97 11.70
CA VAL A 532 29.75 -24.99 11.63
C VAL A 532 31.07 -25.48 12.19
N GLN A 533 31.14 -26.65 12.83
CA GLN A 533 32.37 -27.17 13.43
C GLN A 533 33.51 -27.37 12.44
N ASP A 534 33.18 -27.65 11.15
CA ASP A 534 34.16 -27.84 10.08
C ASP A 534 34.53 -26.51 9.37
N ALA A 535 34.05 -25.37 9.87
CA ALA A 535 34.38 -24.03 9.35
C ALA A 535 35.84 -23.69 9.70
N ASP A 536 36.49 -22.88 8.85
CA ASP A 536 37.88 -22.42 9.10
C ASP A 536 37.97 -21.64 10.40
N ARG A 537 36.98 -20.78 10.68
CA ARG A 537 36.84 -20.05 11.94
C ARG A 537 35.37 -19.86 12.28
N ILE A 538 35.08 -19.65 13.55
CA ILE A 538 33.73 -19.47 14.08
C ILE A 538 33.65 -18.14 14.84
N ILE A 539 32.63 -17.36 14.56
CA ILE A 539 32.24 -16.16 15.30
C ILE A 539 31.23 -16.54 16.37
N VAL A 540 31.50 -16.23 17.61
CA VAL A 540 30.56 -16.37 18.73
C VAL A 540 30.05 -14.97 19.08
N LEU A 541 28.75 -14.73 18.86
CA LEU A 541 28.07 -13.47 19.19
C LEU A 541 27.23 -13.65 20.46
N ASP A 542 27.39 -12.74 21.40
CA ASP A 542 26.53 -12.63 22.56
C ASP A 542 26.10 -11.18 22.79
N ASN A 543 24.79 -10.96 22.95
CA ASN A 543 24.19 -9.64 23.20
C ASN A 543 24.65 -8.52 22.24
N GLY A 544 24.99 -8.86 20.99
CA GLY A 544 25.43 -7.92 19.97
C GLY A 544 26.93 -7.57 20.03
N GLU A 545 27.72 -8.28 20.83
CA GLU A 545 29.16 -8.13 20.96
C GLU A 545 29.89 -9.39 20.45
N LEU A 546 31.14 -9.21 20.01
CA LEU A 546 32.01 -10.31 19.62
C LEU A 546 32.58 -10.98 20.87
N ASN A 547 32.03 -12.14 21.24
CA ASN A 547 32.46 -12.89 22.43
C ASN A 547 33.64 -13.82 22.16
N GLY A 548 33.77 -14.33 20.90
CA GLY A 548 34.88 -15.18 20.50
C GLY A 548 35.01 -15.28 18.98
N PHE A 549 36.25 -15.47 18.50
CA PHE A 549 36.56 -15.67 17.09
C PHE A 549 37.80 -16.56 16.95
N GLY A 550 37.64 -17.78 16.45
CA GLY A 550 38.70 -18.78 16.33
C GLY A 550 38.23 -20.07 15.72
N THR A 551 39.10 -21.08 15.72
CA THR A 551 38.74 -22.42 15.26
C THR A 551 37.86 -23.15 16.27
N HIS A 552 37.19 -24.23 15.85
CA HIS A 552 36.40 -25.08 16.73
C HIS A 552 37.18 -25.48 18.00
N GLU A 553 38.41 -25.96 17.83
CA GLU A 553 39.26 -26.47 18.91
C GLU A 553 39.67 -25.33 19.89
N GLU A 554 40.05 -24.16 19.35
CA GLU A 554 40.40 -22.99 20.14
C GLU A 554 39.19 -22.52 20.99
N LEU A 555 38.01 -22.45 20.39
CA LEU A 555 36.81 -21.98 21.08
C LEU A 555 36.32 -22.95 22.16
N LEU A 556 36.47 -24.26 21.96
CA LEU A 556 36.18 -25.24 23.00
C LEU A 556 37.05 -25.04 24.25
N GLN A 557 38.30 -24.57 24.07
CA GLN A 557 39.22 -24.35 25.19
C GLN A 557 39.03 -22.97 25.82
N THR A 558 38.76 -21.94 25.03
CA THR A 558 38.83 -20.55 25.45
C THR A 558 37.48 -19.89 25.69
N ASN A 559 36.38 -20.38 25.07
CA ASN A 559 35.08 -19.76 25.09
C ASN A 559 34.03 -20.58 25.86
N ALA A 560 33.59 -20.08 26.99
CA ALA A 560 32.63 -20.78 27.84
C ALA A 560 31.26 -20.95 27.15
N ILE A 561 30.74 -19.89 26.45
CA ILE A 561 29.44 -19.93 25.75
C ILE A 561 29.46 -21.00 24.67
N TYR A 562 30.54 -21.05 23.88
CA TYR A 562 30.68 -22.04 22.81
C TYR A 562 30.72 -23.47 23.36
N ARG A 563 31.45 -23.68 24.46
CA ARG A 563 31.56 -24.97 25.13
C ARG A 563 30.22 -25.44 25.68
N ASP A 564 29.52 -24.58 26.38
CA ASP A 564 28.20 -24.89 26.96
C ASP A 564 27.20 -25.31 25.88
N VAL A 565 27.18 -24.58 24.74
CA VAL A 565 26.34 -24.94 23.59
C VAL A 565 26.77 -26.30 22.98
N TYR A 566 28.06 -26.55 22.86
CA TYR A 566 28.59 -27.82 22.33
C TYR A 566 28.20 -28.98 23.24
N GLU A 567 28.44 -28.90 24.55
CA GLU A 567 28.12 -29.92 25.54
C GLU A 567 26.60 -30.17 25.59
N SER A 568 25.79 -29.16 25.52
CA SER A 568 24.32 -29.31 25.50
C SER A 568 23.80 -30.03 24.26
N GLN A 569 24.50 -29.90 23.11
CA GLN A 569 24.11 -30.53 21.86
C GLN A 569 24.71 -31.94 21.68
N THR A 570 25.85 -32.23 22.31
CA THR A 570 26.52 -33.52 22.23
C THR A 570 26.22 -34.44 23.43
N GLY A 571 25.97 -33.88 24.60
CA GLY A 571 25.65 -34.62 25.83
C GLY A 571 24.22 -35.15 25.94
N GLY A 572 23.31 -34.73 25.01
CA GLY A 572 21.91 -35.21 24.98
C GLY A 572 21.71 -36.62 24.42
N GLY A 573 22.79 -37.32 24.00
CA GLY A 573 22.74 -38.70 23.46
C GLY A 573 22.72 -39.80 24.53
N ASP A 574 23.04 -39.50 25.78
CA ASP A 574 23.20 -40.52 26.83
C ASP A 574 21.94 -40.82 27.67
N PHE A 575 20.80 -40.16 27.39
CA PHE A 575 19.57 -40.39 28.16
C PHE A 575 18.63 -41.48 27.62
N ASP A 576 18.92 -42.09 26.46
CA ASP A 576 18.02 -43.08 25.87
C ASP A 576 18.49 -44.55 26.04
N GLU A 577 19.61 -44.84 26.72
CA GLU A 577 20.06 -46.22 26.97
C GLU A 577 19.81 -46.75 28.42
N GLY A 578 19.09 -46.01 29.24
CA GLY A 578 18.88 -46.38 30.65
C GLY A 578 17.43 -46.68 31.03
N GLY A 579 16.67 -47.44 30.25
CA GLY A 579 15.26 -47.72 30.57
C GLY A 579 14.72 -49.05 30.05
N ALA A 580 15.48 -50.13 30.19
CA ALA A 580 14.96 -51.51 30.02
C ALA A 580 15.43 -52.37 31.20
N ALA A 581 14.62 -52.38 32.28
CA ALA A 581 14.59 -53.44 33.30
C ALA A 581 13.20 -53.51 33.90
#